data_594d0c32fbda1ea0ed0fa55ce83df3c7
#
_entry.id   594d0c32fbda1ea0ed0fa55ce83df3c7
#
_cell.length_a   1.000
_cell.length_b   1.000
_cell.length_c   1.000
_cell.angle_alpha   90.00
_cell.angle_beta   90.00
_cell.angle_gamma   90.00
#
_symmetry.space_group_name_H-M   'P 1'
#
loop_
_entity.id
_entity.type
_entity.pdbx_description
1 polymer ?
#
loop_
_entity_poly.entity_id
_entity_poly.type
_entity_poly.pdbx_seq_one_letter_code
_entity_poly.pdbx_strand_id
1 'polypeptide(L)'
;MPALDWQGVLAGQPLHWILSGFLTTLWVTLAGIMLASLLALFFMLLRLSGGRLGTSFVSGWVSLFRNTPLLVQLLFWYFAAWNGLPQELRDAVNADHSWSILPGDVWWFTPEFLCSAWGLGVFTSAFLIEEVESGLRSVPAGQREAALAQGFSSWRLFRYILLPQGLANAWQPVVGQYLNLMKLSSLASGIGFAELTYQVRQIESYNAHALEAFTVGTVLYLLTGMVTGSVLARLGPHSGRKNHDPRI
;
A
#
# COMPACT_ATOMS: atom_id res chain seq x y z
N MET A 1 -21.52 34.51 0.62
CA MET A 1 -20.46 33.49 0.70
C MET A 1 -19.15 34.24 0.74
N PRO A 2 -18.18 33.95 1.63
CA PRO A 2 -16.86 34.55 1.52
C PRO A 2 -16.29 34.22 0.13
N ALA A 3 -15.62 35.17 -0.52
CA ALA A 3 -14.94 34.93 -1.76
C ALA A 3 -13.84 33.89 -1.53
N LEU A 4 -13.74 32.87 -2.41
CA LEU A 4 -12.69 31.87 -2.34
C LEU A 4 -11.34 32.53 -2.60
N ASP A 5 -10.38 32.33 -1.70
CA ASP A 5 -9.02 32.84 -1.84
C ASP A 5 -8.03 31.71 -2.15
N TRP A 6 -7.90 31.42 -3.45
CA TRP A 6 -6.95 30.42 -3.92
C TRP A 6 -5.48 30.83 -3.75
N GLN A 7 -5.19 32.14 -3.67
CA GLN A 7 -3.82 32.62 -3.44
C GLN A 7 -3.35 32.29 -2.03
N GLY A 8 -4.25 32.31 -1.04
CA GLY A 8 -3.96 31.91 0.33
C GLY A 8 -3.51 30.45 0.47
N VAL A 9 -3.76 29.59 -0.54
CA VAL A 9 -3.40 28.16 -0.50
C VAL A 9 -2.35 27.81 -1.56
N LEU A 10 -2.42 28.43 -2.74
CA LEU A 10 -1.55 28.11 -3.88
C LEU A 10 -0.32 29.03 -4.00
N ALA A 11 -0.01 29.79 -2.95
CA ALA A 11 1.17 30.66 -2.93
C ALA A 11 1.89 30.59 -1.58
N GLY A 12 3.16 30.98 -1.56
CA GLY A 12 3.96 31.11 -0.35
C GLY A 12 4.11 29.81 0.45
N GLN A 13 4.07 29.92 1.78
CA GLN A 13 4.25 28.80 2.68
C GLN A 13 3.20 27.69 2.53
N PRO A 14 1.88 27.95 2.36
CA PRO A 14 0.88 26.91 2.14
C PRO A 14 1.15 26.02 0.93
N LEU A 15 1.58 26.60 -0.19
CA LEU A 15 1.96 25.83 -1.38
C LEU A 15 3.15 24.90 -1.09
N HIS A 16 4.16 25.39 -0.36
CA HIS A 16 5.30 24.55 0.04
C HIS A 16 4.85 23.36 0.90
N TRP A 17 3.94 23.57 1.86
CA TRP A 17 3.38 22.49 2.67
C TRP A 17 2.60 21.47 1.83
N ILE A 18 1.79 21.92 0.86
CA ILE A 18 1.09 21.01 -0.05
C ILE A 18 2.06 20.14 -0.85
N LEU A 19 3.09 20.75 -1.44
CA LEU A 19 4.07 20.02 -2.25
C LEU A 19 4.88 19.05 -1.41
N SER A 20 5.34 19.46 -0.24
CA SER A 20 6.06 18.61 0.71
C SER A 20 5.18 17.44 1.15
N GLY A 21 3.96 17.72 1.61
CA GLY A 21 3.01 16.68 2.04
C GLY A 21 2.64 15.71 0.91
N PHE A 22 2.49 16.23 -0.31
CA PHE A 22 2.22 15.41 -1.48
C PHE A 22 3.38 14.44 -1.78
N LEU A 23 4.61 14.94 -1.79
CA LEU A 23 5.79 14.08 -1.95
C LEU A 23 5.91 13.05 -0.83
N THR A 24 5.68 13.45 0.40
CA THR A 24 5.67 12.54 1.57
C THR A 24 4.63 11.42 1.40
N THR A 25 3.42 11.76 0.92
CA THR A 25 2.38 10.78 0.59
C THR A 25 2.84 9.78 -0.47
N LEU A 26 3.48 10.25 -1.55
CA LEU A 26 3.98 9.36 -2.60
C LEU A 26 5.05 8.40 -2.07
N TRP A 27 5.97 8.89 -1.24
CA TRP A 27 7.05 8.09 -0.70
C TRP A 27 6.59 7.04 0.31
N VAL A 28 5.71 7.40 1.24
CA VAL A 28 5.16 6.41 2.18
C VAL A 28 4.29 5.38 1.48
N THR A 29 3.58 5.79 0.43
CA THR A 29 2.82 4.88 -0.43
C THR A 29 3.74 3.89 -1.13
N LEU A 30 4.82 4.35 -1.75
CA LEU A 30 5.79 3.49 -2.41
C LEU A 30 6.44 2.51 -1.43
N ALA A 31 6.92 3.01 -0.29
CA ALA A 31 7.51 2.18 0.77
C ALA A 31 6.52 1.13 1.29
N GLY A 32 5.27 1.54 1.54
CA GLY A 32 4.20 0.65 1.99
C GLY A 32 3.86 -0.43 0.95
N ILE A 33 3.79 -0.08 -0.34
CA ILE A 33 3.56 -1.04 -1.44
C ILE A 33 4.70 -2.05 -1.53
N MET A 34 5.95 -1.59 -1.47
CA MET A 34 7.12 -2.47 -1.50
C MET A 34 7.11 -3.44 -0.31
N LEU A 35 6.91 -2.92 0.89
CA LEU A 35 6.85 -3.74 2.09
C LEU A 35 5.68 -4.73 2.07
N ALA A 36 4.47 -4.28 1.70
CA ALA A 36 3.30 -5.14 1.57
C ALA A 36 3.53 -6.30 0.59
N SER A 37 4.15 -5.98 -0.56
CA SER A 37 4.46 -6.98 -1.60
C SER A 37 5.50 -7.99 -1.14
N LEU A 38 6.56 -7.53 -0.45
CA LEU A 38 7.60 -8.40 0.10
C LEU A 38 7.04 -9.31 1.21
N LEU A 39 6.24 -8.77 2.12
CA LEU A 39 5.57 -9.55 3.16
C LEU A 39 4.58 -10.55 2.57
N ALA A 40 3.77 -10.13 1.60
CA ALA A 40 2.82 -11.04 0.93
C ALA A 40 3.56 -12.19 0.24
N LEU A 41 4.65 -11.89 -0.49
CA LEU A 41 5.48 -12.91 -1.12
C LEU A 41 6.08 -13.86 -0.08
N PHE A 42 6.66 -13.33 0.99
CA PHE A 42 7.23 -14.14 2.08
C PHE A 42 6.19 -15.08 2.69
N PHE A 43 5.01 -14.57 3.06
CA PHE A 43 3.95 -15.39 3.64
C PHE A 43 3.34 -16.39 2.66
N MET A 44 3.24 -16.05 1.38
CA MET A 44 2.83 -17.02 0.35
C MET A 44 3.84 -18.17 0.23
N LEU A 45 5.13 -17.88 0.22
CA LEU A 45 6.18 -18.91 0.23
C LEU A 45 6.15 -19.77 1.50
N LEU A 46 5.96 -19.14 2.65
CA LEU A 46 5.82 -19.84 3.92
C LEU A 46 4.59 -20.77 3.91
N ARG A 47 3.47 -20.35 3.34
CA ARG A 47 2.26 -21.14 3.21
C ARG A 47 2.46 -22.36 2.28
N LEU A 48 3.24 -22.20 1.22
CA LEU A 48 3.53 -23.27 0.28
C LEU A 48 4.52 -24.31 0.84
N SER A 49 5.49 -23.89 1.65
CA SER A 49 6.56 -24.73 2.18
C SER A 49 6.33 -25.22 3.61
N GLY A 50 5.58 -24.47 4.41
CA GLY A 50 5.49 -24.65 5.87
C GLY A 50 4.46 -25.69 6.34
N GLY A 51 3.82 -26.43 5.45
CA GLY A 51 2.81 -27.41 5.82
C GLY A 51 1.67 -26.80 6.67
N ARG A 52 1.14 -27.58 7.64
CA ARG A 52 0.03 -27.13 8.51
C ARG A 52 0.40 -25.93 9.39
N LEU A 53 1.61 -25.91 9.94
CA LEU A 53 2.07 -24.83 10.83
C LEU A 53 2.21 -23.51 10.04
N GLY A 54 2.87 -23.54 8.90
CA GLY A 54 2.99 -22.35 8.04
C GLY A 54 1.63 -21.81 7.60
N THR A 55 0.72 -22.70 7.19
CA THR A 55 -0.64 -22.31 6.82
C THR A 55 -1.40 -21.67 7.98
N SER A 56 -1.33 -22.25 9.18
CA SER A 56 -2.00 -21.70 10.38
C SER A 56 -1.43 -20.33 10.76
N PHE A 57 -0.10 -20.19 10.72
CA PHE A 57 0.54 -18.91 11.03
C PHE A 57 0.12 -17.80 10.04
N VAL A 58 0.14 -18.09 8.74
CA VAL A 58 -0.31 -17.12 7.71
C VAL A 58 -1.80 -16.79 7.86
N SER A 59 -2.64 -17.77 8.18
CA SER A 59 -4.06 -17.54 8.44
C SER A 59 -4.28 -16.65 9.67
N GLY A 60 -3.49 -16.85 10.73
CA GLY A 60 -3.49 -15.97 11.91
C GLY A 60 -3.07 -14.54 11.57
N TRP A 61 -2.00 -14.38 10.79
CA TRP A 61 -1.55 -13.08 10.29
C TRP A 61 -2.65 -12.36 9.53
N VAL A 62 -3.22 -13.02 8.52
CA VAL A 62 -4.30 -12.45 7.70
C VAL A 62 -5.51 -12.08 8.56
N SER A 63 -5.93 -12.98 9.47
CA SER A 63 -7.05 -12.73 10.38
C SER A 63 -6.81 -11.53 11.29
N LEU A 64 -5.61 -11.41 11.87
CA LEU A 64 -5.28 -10.31 12.78
C LEU A 64 -5.34 -8.96 12.08
N PHE A 65 -4.61 -8.81 10.97
CA PHE A 65 -4.42 -7.52 10.33
C PHE A 65 -5.61 -7.06 9.48
N ARG A 66 -6.44 -7.98 8.99
CA ARG A 66 -7.68 -7.62 8.29
C ARG A 66 -8.83 -7.26 9.23
N ASN A 67 -8.87 -7.83 10.42
CA ASN A 67 -9.97 -7.61 11.37
C ASN A 67 -9.69 -6.50 12.38
N THR A 68 -8.56 -5.82 12.28
CA THR A 68 -8.24 -4.66 13.10
C THR A 68 -8.21 -3.38 12.25
N PRO A 69 -8.79 -2.26 12.73
CA PRO A 69 -8.76 -0.99 11.98
C PRO A 69 -7.33 -0.48 11.80
N LEU A 70 -6.99 -0.02 10.59
CA LEU A 70 -5.64 0.46 10.29
C LEU A 70 -5.20 1.60 11.20
N LEU A 71 -6.08 2.57 11.48
CA LEU A 71 -5.73 3.68 12.38
C LEU A 71 -5.30 3.19 13.77
N VAL A 72 -5.99 2.17 14.31
CA VAL A 72 -5.62 1.58 15.59
C VAL A 72 -4.25 0.89 15.51
N GLN A 73 -3.97 0.22 14.39
CA GLN A 73 -2.64 -0.36 14.15
C GLN A 73 -1.55 0.72 14.08
N LEU A 74 -1.78 1.84 13.36
CA LEU A 74 -0.82 2.95 13.28
C LEU A 74 -0.53 3.54 14.66
N LEU A 75 -1.56 3.78 15.46
CA LEU A 75 -1.42 4.27 16.84
C LEU A 75 -0.63 3.26 17.70
N PHE A 76 -0.89 1.96 17.56
CA PHE A 76 -0.14 0.93 18.26
C PHE A 76 1.34 0.91 17.85
N TRP A 77 1.63 0.92 16.54
CA TRP A 77 3.01 0.90 16.04
C TRP A 77 3.80 2.11 16.52
N TYR A 78 3.20 3.30 16.49
CA TYR A 78 3.88 4.55 16.87
C TYR A 78 3.97 4.74 18.39
N PHE A 79 2.87 4.60 19.11
CA PHE A 79 2.84 4.91 20.56
C PHE A 79 3.26 3.72 21.45
N ALA A 80 3.07 2.49 21.02
CA ALA A 80 3.42 1.31 21.80
C ALA A 80 4.67 0.61 21.30
N ALA A 81 4.67 0.11 20.06
CA ALA A 81 5.75 -0.70 19.54
C ALA A 81 7.05 0.08 19.39
N TRP A 82 7.00 1.31 18.85
CA TRP A 82 8.17 2.20 18.72
C TRP A 82 8.81 2.48 20.08
N ASN A 83 8.02 2.84 21.08
CA ASN A 83 8.53 3.11 22.43
C ASN A 83 9.02 1.87 23.17
N GLY A 84 8.66 0.67 22.72
CA GLY A 84 9.18 -0.60 23.21
C GLY A 84 10.55 -1.00 22.62
N LEU A 85 11.04 -0.28 21.60
CA LEU A 85 12.36 -0.53 21.02
C LEU A 85 13.49 -0.08 21.96
N PRO A 86 14.69 -0.70 21.88
CA PRO A 86 15.87 -0.24 22.57
C PRO A 86 16.17 1.25 22.29
N GLN A 87 16.64 1.96 23.32
CA GLN A 87 16.88 3.39 23.21
C GLN A 87 17.89 3.74 22.11
N GLU A 88 18.94 2.92 21.95
CA GLU A 88 19.98 3.11 20.94
C GLU A 88 19.41 3.13 19.51
N LEU A 89 18.41 2.27 19.23
CA LEU A 89 17.73 2.25 17.93
C LEU A 89 16.87 3.49 17.71
N ARG A 90 16.17 3.93 18.76
CA ARG A 90 15.35 5.15 18.69
C ARG A 90 16.21 6.39 18.50
N ASP A 91 17.32 6.47 19.24
CA ASP A 91 18.27 7.60 19.13
C ASP A 91 18.94 7.62 17.76
N ALA A 92 19.28 6.46 17.19
CA ALA A 92 19.82 6.37 15.83
C ALA A 92 18.84 6.86 14.76
N VAL A 93 17.54 6.65 14.94
CA VAL A 93 16.52 7.14 13.99
C VAL A 93 16.22 8.62 14.20
N ASN A 94 16.26 9.09 15.45
CA ASN A 94 15.98 10.49 15.79
C ASN A 94 17.19 11.43 15.58
N ALA A 95 18.38 10.88 15.27
CA ALA A 95 19.56 11.68 14.99
C ALA A 95 19.40 12.49 13.69
N ASP A 96 20.06 13.64 13.60
CA ASP A 96 20.09 14.43 12.37
C ASP A 96 20.82 13.67 11.25
N HIS A 97 20.08 13.35 10.19
CA HIS A 97 20.62 12.67 9.01
C HIS A 97 20.81 13.67 7.87
N SER A 98 22.06 14.06 7.63
CA SER A 98 22.46 14.99 6.56
C SER A 98 22.47 14.38 5.15
N TRP A 99 22.14 13.10 5.02
CA TRP A 99 22.26 12.34 3.77
C TRP A 99 20.94 12.19 2.98
N SER A 100 19.98 13.07 3.23
CA SER A 100 18.78 13.14 2.40
C SER A 100 19.13 13.62 0.99
N ILE A 101 19.20 12.69 0.04
CA ILE A 101 19.52 12.94 -1.38
C ILE A 101 18.28 13.28 -2.21
N LEU A 102 17.12 13.37 -1.60
CA LEU A 102 15.86 13.59 -2.30
C LEU A 102 15.43 15.07 -2.23
N PRO A 103 14.88 15.61 -3.32
CA PRO A 103 14.37 16.96 -3.31
C PRO A 103 13.16 17.08 -2.38
N GLY A 104 13.20 18.04 -1.48
CA GLY A 104 12.16 18.36 -0.50
C GLY A 104 12.55 17.97 0.94
N ASP A 105 11.83 18.53 1.90
CA ASP A 105 12.02 18.28 3.34
C ASP A 105 11.44 16.93 3.77
N VAL A 106 11.60 15.91 2.95
CA VAL A 106 11.11 14.56 3.24
C VAL A 106 12.14 13.84 4.09
N TRP A 107 11.91 13.82 5.38
CA TRP A 107 12.71 13.09 6.36
C TRP A 107 12.38 11.60 6.29
N TRP A 108 13.23 10.85 5.60
CA TRP A 108 13.04 9.41 5.36
C TRP A 108 13.20 8.53 6.58
N PHE A 109 13.89 8.99 7.55
CA PHE A 109 14.29 8.18 8.68
C PHE A 109 13.73 8.76 9.97
N THR A 110 12.41 9.00 9.96
CA THR A 110 11.69 9.44 11.16
C THR A 110 10.80 8.32 11.70
N PRO A 111 10.50 8.32 12.99
CA PRO A 111 9.58 7.37 13.61
C PRO A 111 8.22 7.33 12.91
N GLU A 112 7.70 8.50 12.54
CA GLU A 112 6.40 8.65 11.87
C GLU A 112 6.41 7.98 10.49
N PHE A 113 7.47 8.18 9.70
CA PHE A 113 7.61 7.54 8.39
C PHE A 113 7.71 6.03 8.52
N LEU A 114 8.60 5.54 9.40
CA LEU A 114 8.84 4.11 9.59
C LEU A 114 7.60 3.39 10.09
N CYS A 115 6.92 3.94 11.10
CA CYS A 115 5.69 3.37 11.63
C CYS A 115 4.53 3.42 10.62
N SER A 116 4.46 4.48 9.80
CA SER A 116 3.46 4.59 8.74
C SER A 116 3.70 3.57 7.64
N ALA A 117 4.92 3.48 7.11
CA ALA A 117 5.29 2.52 6.07
C ALA A 117 5.09 1.07 6.54
N TRP A 118 5.52 0.78 7.79
CA TRP A 118 5.32 -0.54 8.41
C TRP A 118 3.84 -0.87 8.57
N GLY A 119 3.06 0.00 9.22
CA GLY A 119 1.64 -0.24 9.48
C GLY A 119 0.84 -0.41 8.19
N LEU A 120 1.05 0.46 7.19
CA LEU A 120 0.44 0.35 5.87
C LEU A 120 0.86 -0.94 5.15
N GLY A 121 2.16 -1.27 5.21
CA GLY A 121 2.72 -2.46 4.59
C GLY A 121 2.16 -3.75 5.19
N VAL A 122 2.18 -3.87 6.51
CA VAL A 122 1.65 -5.03 7.24
C VAL A 122 0.16 -5.20 7.00
N PHE A 123 -0.62 -4.13 7.13
CA PHE A 123 -2.06 -4.16 6.88
C PHE A 123 -2.37 -4.62 5.46
N THR A 124 -1.76 -4.00 4.46
CA THR A 124 -2.03 -4.30 3.05
C THR A 124 -1.52 -5.69 2.67
N SER A 125 -0.43 -6.19 3.27
CA SER A 125 0.08 -7.54 3.01
C SER A 125 -0.96 -8.62 3.25
N ALA A 126 -1.77 -8.45 4.29
CA ALA A 126 -2.82 -9.40 4.64
C ALA A 126 -3.90 -9.51 3.54
N PHE A 127 -4.24 -8.38 2.92
CA PHE A 127 -5.16 -8.35 1.77
C PHE A 127 -4.50 -8.92 0.52
N LEU A 128 -3.25 -8.55 0.22
CA LEU A 128 -2.53 -9.07 -0.95
C LEU A 128 -2.40 -10.60 -0.93
N ILE A 129 -2.16 -11.20 0.23
CA ILE A 129 -2.11 -12.66 0.40
C ILE A 129 -3.43 -13.29 -0.06
N GLU A 130 -4.56 -12.75 0.36
CA GLU A 130 -5.86 -13.29 -0.03
C GLU A 130 -6.20 -13.06 -1.50
N GLU A 131 -5.86 -11.88 -2.05
CA GLU A 131 -6.12 -11.61 -3.46
C GLU A 131 -5.32 -12.55 -4.37
N VAL A 132 -4.05 -12.79 -4.07
CA VAL A 132 -3.22 -13.74 -4.82
C VAL A 132 -3.74 -15.16 -4.65
N GLU A 133 -4.12 -15.57 -3.44
CA GLU A 133 -4.68 -16.89 -3.19
C GLU A 133 -6.02 -17.11 -3.92
N SER A 134 -6.88 -16.08 -3.92
CA SER A 134 -8.14 -16.10 -4.68
C SER A 134 -7.88 -16.23 -6.18
N GLY A 135 -6.90 -15.49 -6.70
CA GLY A 135 -6.50 -15.61 -8.10
C GLY A 135 -5.98 -17.01 -8.47
N LEU A 136 -5.19 -17.62 -7.59
CA LEU A 136 -4.71 -19.01 -7.81
C LEU A 136 -5.86 -20.02 -7.76
N ARG A 137 -6.82 -19.84 -6.87
CA ARG A 137 -8.01 -20.72 -6.75
C ARG A 137 -8.98 -20.55 -7.91
N SER A 138 -9.00 -19.40 -8.57
CA SER A 138 -9.89 -19.14 -9.71
C SER A 138 -9.46 -19.82 -11.02
N VAL A 139 -8.26 -20.44 -11.04
CA VAL A 139 -7.82 -21.22 -12.22
C VAL A 139 -8.68 -22.48 -12.36
N PRO A 140 -9.31 -22.72 -13.54
CA PRO A 140 -10.23 -23.84 -13.72
C PRO A 140 -9.62 -25.20 -13.39
N ALA A 141 -10.36 -26.08 -12.70
CA ALA A 141 -9.90 -27.41 -12.31
C ALA A 141 -9.43 -28.25 -13.50
N GLY A 142 -10.09 -28.14 -14.65
CA GLY A 142 -9.68 -28.83 -15.88
C GLY A 142 -8.26 -28.52 -16.35
N GLN A 143 -7.72 -27.31 -16.07
CA GLN A 143 -6.33 -26.98 -16.35
C GLN A 143 -5.36 -27.81 -15.49
N ARG A 144 -5.72 -28.01 -14.22
CA ARG A 144 -4.95 -28.86 -13.29
C ARG A 144 -5.01 -30.32 -13.70
N GLU A 145 -6.20 -30.82 -14.03
CA GLU A 145 -6.43 -32.22 -14.43
C GLU A 145 -5.71 -32.54 -15.74
N ALA A 146 -5.81 -31.66 -16.73
CA ALA A 146 -5.12 -31.83 -18.02
C ALA A 146 -3.60 -31.84 -17.86
N ALA A 147 -3.03 -30.97 -17.02
CA ALA A 147 -1.59 -30.95 -16.77
C ALA A 147 -1.12 -32.23 -16.04
N LEU A 148 -1.87 -32.72 -15.05
CA LEU A 148 -1.56 -33.98 -14.37
C LEU A 148 -1.65 -35.17 -15.31
N ALA A 149 -2.64 -35.22 -16.20
CA ALA A 149 -2.77 -36.26 -17.25
C ALA A 149 -1.59 -36.26 -18.23
N GLN A 150 -0.94 -35.09 -18.47
CA GLN A 150 0.27 -34.96 -19.27
C GLN A 150 1.57 -35.30 -18.49
N GLY A 151 1.47 -35.76 -17.24
CA GLY A 151 2.63 -36.13 -16.42
C GLY A 151 3.35 -34.94 -15.78
N PHE A 152 2.71 -33.79 -15.62
CA PHE A 152 3.29 -32.68 -14.86
C PHE A 152 3.40 -33.06 -13.37
N SER A 153 4.59 -32.84 -12.78
CA SER A 153 4.73 -32.88 -11.34
C SER A 153 4.00 -31.68 -10.69
N SER A 154 3.67 -31.77 -9.39
CA SER A 154 3.01 -30.67 -8.66
C SER A 154 3.75 -29.36 -8.78
N TRP A 155 5.10 -29.37 -8.79
CA TRP A 155 5.91 -28.16 -8.98
C TRP A 155 5.79 -27.61 -10.40
N ARG A 156 5.84 -28.44 -11.43
CA ARG A 156 5.65 -28.01 -12.83
C ARG A 156 4.24 -27.45 -13.05
N LEU A 157 3.23 -28.14 -12.54
CA LEU A 157 1.85 -27.67 -12.55
C LEU A 157 1.73 -26.28 -11.94
N PHE A 158 2.26 -26.10 -10.72
CA PHE A 158 2.22 -24.80 -10.03
C PHE A 158 2.96 -23.72 -10.83
N ARG A 159 4.22 -23.97 -11.22
CA ARG A 159 5.11 -22.98 -11.85
C ARG A 159 4.64 -22.53 -13.25
N TYR A 160 4.13 -23.48 -14.05
CA TYR A 160 3.83 -23.22 -15.46
C TYR A 160 2.34 -23.02 -15.77
N ILE A 161 1.46 -23.48 -14.92
CA ILE A 161 0.00 -23.43 -15.17
C ILE A 161 -0.69 -22.51 -14.14
N LEU A 162 -0.56 -22.83 -12.84
CA LEU A 162 -1.34 -22.13 -11.81
C LEU A 162 -0.80 -20.74 -11.53
N LEU A 163 0.49 -20.58 -11.35
CA LEU A 163 1.10 -19.31 -10.97
C LEU A 163 0.88 -18.20 -12.02
N PRO A 164 1.19 -18.39 -13.31
CA PRO A 164 1.00 -17.32 -14.29
C PRO A 164 -0.48 -16.95 -14.48
N GLN A 165 -1.39 -17.93 -14.50
CA GLN A 165 -2.82 -17.68 -14.64
C GLN A 165 -3.39 -17.05 -13.36
N GLY A 166 -3.01 -17.57 -12.19
CA GLY A 166 -3.45 -17.06 -10.90
C GLY A 166 -3.02 -15.62 -10.65
N LEU A 167 -1.77 -15.27 -10.98
CA LEU A 167 -1.29 -13.89 -10.89
C LEU A 167 -2.03 -12.96 -11.87
N ALA A 168 -2.31 -13.43 -13.08
CA ALA A 168 -3.09 -12.65 -14.04
C ALA A 168 -4.52 -12.37 -13.52
N ASN A 169 -5.15 -13.37 -12.91
CA ASN A 169 -6.49 -13.23 -12.31
C ASN A 169 -6.47 -12.33 -11.07
N ALA A 170 -5.40 -12.38 -10.26
CA ALA A 170 -5.25 -11.56 -9.05
C ALA A 170 -4.84 -10.10 -9.36
N TRP A 171 -4.35 -9.79 -10.56
CA TRP A 171 -3.72 -8.50 -10.84
C TRP A 171 -4.62 -7.31 -10.56
N GLN A 172 -5.86 -7.31 -11.05
CA GLN A 172 -6.79 -6.20 -10.83
C GLN A 172 -7.15 -6.00 -9.35
N PRO A 173 -7.51 -7.03 -8.56
CA PRO A 173 -7.64 -6.92 -7.12
C PRO A 173 -6.38 -6.37 -6.43
N VAL A 174 -5.18 -6.84 -6.79
CA VAL A 174 -3.91 -6.36 -6.24
C VAL A 174 -3.70 -4.87 -6.52
N VAL A 175 -3.95 -4.41 -7.75
CA VAL A 175 -3.94 -2.98 -8.09
C VAL A 175 -4.93 -2.19 -7.22
N GLY A 176 -6.12 -2.75 -6.99
CA GLY A 176 -7.11 -2.18 -6.09
C GLY A 176 -6.57 -1.99 -4.67
N GLN A 177 -5.82 -2.97 -4.13
CA GLN A 177 -5.20 -2.87 -2.80
C GLN A 177 -4.09 -1.81 -2.75
N TYR A 178 -3.29 -1.65 -3.79
CA TYR A 178 -2.28 -0.58 -3.85
C TYR A 178 -2.91 0.82 -3.90
N LEU A 179 -4.00 0.98 -4.66
CA LEU A 179 -4.76 2.24 -4.66
C LEU A 179 -5.44 2.51 -3.31
N ASN A 180 -5.88 1.46 -2.63
CA ASN A 180 -6.43 1.56 -1.29
C ASN A 180 -5.36 1.99 -0.28
N LEU A 181 -4.17 1.37 -0.31
CA LEU A 181 -3.03 1.74 0.53
C LEU A 181 -2.69 3.24 0.37
N MET A 182 -2.61 3.74 -0.87
CA MET A 182 -2.36 5.16 -1.13
C MET A 182 -3.42 6.06 -0.44
N LYS A 183 -4.69 5.73 -0.55
CA LYS A 183 -5.76 6.50 0.12
C LYS A 183 -5.70 6.38 1.63
N LEU A 184 -5.40 5.21 2.14
CA LEU A 184 -5.28 4.93 3.58
C LEU A 184 -4.03 5.57 4.20
N SER A 185 -3.03 5.99 3.40
CA SER A 185 -1.87 6.73 3.93
C SER A 185 -2.28 8.02 4.63
N SER A 186 -3.43 8.61 4.28
CA SER A 186 -4.01 9.78 4.95
C SER A 186 -4.29 9.55 6.45
N LEU A 187 -4.50 8.31 6.88
CA LEU A 187 -4.70 7.97 8.29
C LEU A 187 -3.41 8.14 9.12
N ALA A 188 -2.24 8.16 8.48
CA ALA A 188 -0.97 8.39 9.15
C ALA A 188 -0.86 9.83 9.72
N SER A 189 -1.68 10.77 9.25
CA SER A 189 -1.84 12.08 9.90
C SER A 189 -2.24 11.96 11.38
N GLY A 190 -2.91 10.87 11.75
CA GLY A 190 -3.31 10.58 13.12
C GLY A 190 -2.15 10.32 14.10
N ILE A 191 -0.97 9.99 13.62
CA ILE A 191 0.27 9.85 14.40
C ILE A 191 1.23 11.04 14.21
N GLY A 192 0.76 12.15 13.63
CA GLY A 192 1.58 13.34 13.39
C GLY A 192 2.43 13.28 12.11
N PHE A 193 2.27 12.26 11.28
CA PHE A 193 3.02 12.15 10.03
C PHE A 193 2.59 13.22 9.02
N ALA A 194 3.56 14.04 8.59
CA ALA A 194 3.34 15.25 7.78
C ALA A 194 3.11 14.95 6.28
N GLU A 195 2.16 14.05 5.99
CA GLU A 195 1.69 13.73 4.64
C GLU A 195 0.63 14.78 4.18
N LEU A 196 0.09 14.63 2.99
CA LEU A 196 -0.78 15.61 2.36
C LEU A 196 -1.99 16.03 3.21
N THR A 197 -2.67 15.09 3.88
CA THR A 197 -3.85 15.38 4.73
C THR A 197 -3.44 16.18 5.97
N TYR A 198 -2.30 15.85 6.57
CA TYR A 198 -1.75 16.62 7.69
C TYR A 198 -1.46 18.06 7.26
N GLN A 199 -0.81 18.25 6.12
CA GLN A 199 -0.46 19.58 5.61
C GLN A 199 -1.70 20.42 5.24
N VAL A 200 -2.71 19.80 4.64
CA VAL A 200 -3.99 20.48 4.38
C VAL A 200 -4.65 20.98 5.66
N ARG A 201 -4.66 20.15 6.72
CA ARG A 201 -5.16 20.57 8.04
C ARG A 201 -4.30 21.66 8.68
N GLN A 202 -3.00 21.65 8.46
CA GLN A 202 -2.11 22.71 8.93
C GLN A 202 -2.42 24.04 8.24
N ILE A 203 -2.73 24.06 6.96
CA ILE A 203 -3.16 25.26 6.21
C ILE A 203 -4.48 25.79 6.77
N GLU A 204 -5.45 24.92 7.01
CA GLU A 204 -6.71 25.32 7.66
C GLU A 204 -6.46 26.04 8.99
N SER A 205 -5.57 25.49 9.82
CA SER A 205 -5.23 26.07 11.12
C SER A 205 -4.44 27.38 11.01
N TYR A 206 -3.68 27.56 9.94
CA TYR A 206 -2.81 28.72 9.71
C TYR A 206 -3.57 29.94 9.21
N ASN A 207 -4.46 29.78 8.23
CA ASN A 207 -5.10 30.90 7.53
C ASN A 207 -6.62 30.75 7.34
N ALA A 208 -7.23 29.71 7.92
CA ALA A 208 -8.66 29.39 7.85
C ALA A 208 -9.22 29.15 6.43
N HIS A 209 -8.38 28.86 5.43
CA HIS A 209 -8.80 28.52 4.06
C HIS A 209 -9.09 27.00 3.93
N ALA A 210 -9.98 26.48 4.75
CA ALA A 210 -10.30 25.04 4.81
C ALA A 210 -10.81 24.51 3.47
N LEU A 211 -11.78 25.20 2.85
CA LEU A 211 -12.44 24.73 1.64
C LEU A 211 -11.45 24.60 0.49
N GLU A 212 -10.62 25.61 0.26
CA GLU A 212 -9.61 25.64 -0.76
C GLU A 212 -8.54 24.58 -0.54
N ALA A 213 -8.01 24.47 0.69
CA ALA A 213 -6.97 23.53 1.05
C ALA A 213 -7.45 22.07 0.89
N PHE A 214 -8.63 21.72 1.42
CA PHE A 214 -9.21 20.39 1.26
C PHE A 214 -9.57 20.06 -0.19
N THR A 215 -10.00 21.06 -0.98
CA THR A 215 -10.24 20.88 -2.42
C THR A 215 -8.96 20.50 -3.15
N VAL A 216 -7.87 21.24 -2.91
CA VAL A 216 -6.55 20.95 -3.52
C VAL A 216 -6.07 19.56 -3.11
N GLY A 217 -6.13 19.22 -1.82
CA GLY A 217 -5.76 17.89 -1.33
C GLY A 217 -6.57 16.77 -1.99
N THR A 218 -7.89 16.95 -2.10
CA THR A 218 -8.79 15.98 -2.76
C THR A 218 -8.43 15.79 -4.23
N VAL A 219 -8.18 16.88 -4.96
CA VAL A 219 -7.78 16.81 -6.37
C VAL A 219 -6.44 16.10 -6.53
N LEU A 220 -5.46 16.36 -5.67
CA LEU A 220 -4.16 15.69 -5.71
C LEU A 220 -4.29 14.17 -5.45
N TYR A 221 -5.07 13.76 -4.45
CA TYR A 221 -5.35 12.34 -4.21
C TYR A 221 -6.07 11.68 -5.39
N LEU A 222 -7.06 12.37 -5.98
CA LEU A 222 -7.78 11.86 -7.15
C LEU A 222 -6.85 11.65 -8.34
N LEU A 223 -6.05 12.68 -8.69
CA LEU A 223 -5.10 12.60 -9.80
C LEU A 223 -4.06 11.50 -9.58
N THR A 224 -3.51 11.41 -8.37
CA THR A 224 -2.55 10.35 -8.01
C THR A 224 -3.17 8.96 -8.17
N GLY A 225 -4.41 8.78 -7.70
CA GLY A 225 -5.14 7.52 -7.85
C GLY A 225 -5.38 7.15 -9.31
N MET A 226 -5.79 8.12 -10.13
CA MET A 226 -6.02 7.91 -11.57
C MET A 226 -4.73 7.54 -12.30
N VAL A 227 -3.63 8.27 -12.04
CA VAL A 227 -2.32 8.00 -12.66
C VAL A 227 -1.79 6.64 -12.23
N THR A 228 -1.74 6.38 -10.92
CA THR A 228 -1.24 5.11 -10.37
C THR A 228 -2.06 3.93 -10.88
N GLY A 229 -3.39 4.03 -10.86
CA GLY A 229 -4.27 2.99 -11.38
C GLY A 229 -4.07 2.71 -12.86
N SER A 230 -3.93 3.76 -13.67
CA SER A 230 -3.69 3.65 -15.11
C SER A 230 -2.33 3.02 -15.42
N VAL A 231 -1.28 3.40 -14.68
CA VAL A 231 0.07 2.84 -14.84
C VAL A 231 0.08 1.36 -14.45
N LEU A 232 -0.42 1.02 -13.26
CA LEU A 232 -0.44 -0.35 -12.77
C LEU A 232 -1.32 -1.27 -13.63
N ALA A 233 -2.45 -0.78 -14.14
CA ALA A 233 -3.30 -1.55 -15.04
C ALA A 233 -2.58 -1.92 -16.36
N ARG A 234 -1.70 -1.05 -16.86
CA ARG A 234 -0.92 -1.30 -18.09
C ARG A 234 0.26 -2.24 -17.85
N LEU A 235 0.80 -2.28 -16.63
CA LEU A 235 1.92 -3.17 -16.26
C LEU A 235 1.45 -4.61 -15.99
N GLY A 236 0.15 -4.83 -15.89
CA GLY A 236 -0.42 -6.13 -15.59
C GLY A 236 -0.15 -7.17 -16.67
N PRO A 237 -0.08 -8.46 -16.27
CA PRO A 237 0.00 -9.54 -17.24
C PRO A 237 -1.24 -9.49 -18.13
N HIS A 238 -1.01 -9.53 -19.44
CA HIS A 238 -2.11 -9.60 -20.41
C HIS A 238 -2.87 -10.89 -20.14
N SER A 239 -4.02 -10.76 -19.44
CA SER A 239 -4.97 -11.86 -19.40
C SER A 239 -5.40 -12.08 -20.85
N GLY A 240 -5.00 -13.21 -21.44
CA GLY A 240 -5.48 -13.65 -22.73
C GLY A 240 -6.98 -13.93 -22.65
N ARG A 241 -7.76 -12.86 -22.48
CA ARG A 241 -9.20 -12.85 -22.67
C ARG A 241 -9.42 -13.00 -24.17
N LYS A 242 -9.14 -14.22 -24.68
CA LYS A 242 -9.72 -14.64 -25.96
C LYS A 242 -11.21 -14.52 -25.77
N ASN A 243 -11.80 -13.62 -26.55
CA ASN A 243 -13.21 -13.51 -26.77
C ASN A 243 -13.80 -14.92 -26.76
N HIS A 244 -14.57 -15.24 -25.75
CA HIS A 244 -15.58 -16.29 -25.91
C HIS A 244 -16.55 -15.70 -26.91
N ASP A 245 -16.36 -16.02 -28.16
CA ASP A 245 -17.35 -15.82 -29.21
C ASP A 245 -18.58 -16.64 -28.76
N PRO A 246 -19.73 -16.02 -28.51
CA PRO A 246 -20.91 -16.75 -28.07
C PRO A 246 -21.61 -17.50 -29.21
N ARG A 247 -20.87 -17.83 -30.27
CA ARG A 247 -21.40 -18.57 -31.42
C ARG A 247 -20.63 -19.90 -31.61
N ILE A 248 -20.88 -20.86 -30.74
CA ILE A 248 -20.92 -22.29 -31.06
C ILE A 248 -21.89 -22.94 -30.09
#